data_e8d3d897b2bb588f5054330e85ef98b3
#
_entry.id   e8d3d897b2bb588f5054330e85ef98b3
#
_cell.length_a   1.000
_cell.length_b   1.000
_cell.length_c   1.000
_cell.angle_alpha   90.00
_cell.angle_beta   90.00
_cell.angle_gamma   90.00
#
_symmetry.space_group_name_H-M   'P 1'
#
loop_
_entity.id
_entity.type
_entity.pdbx_description
1 polymer ?
#
loop_
_entity_poly.entity_id
_entity_poly.type
_entity_poly.pdbx_seq_one_letter_code
_entity_poly.pdbx_strand_id
1 'polypeptide(L)'
;MSNWLEQLFGDTQARVLRLLRRSRQSITELATALKLTDNAVRTHVAVLRREGIVEDVGTQRDTGGKPARLYGLTRAGEELFPKAYAPVLGMVIDEVIRRDGRERAVALLRAIGTRIAGAAKKGSDLK
;
A
#
# COMPACT_ATOMS: atom_id res chain seq x y z
N MET A 1 14.65 8.30 -0.15
CA MET A 1 13.28 7.81 -0.29
C MET A 1 12.97 7.57 -1.74
N SER A 2 12.35 6.47 -2.00
CA SER A 2 12.06 6.05 -3.36
C SER A 2 10.96 6.91 -3.97
N ASN A 3 11.16 7.40 -5.19
CA ASN A 3 10.14 8.10 -5.96
C ASN A 3 9.54 7.19 -7.05
N TRP A 4 9.57 5.88 -6.82
CA TRP A 4 9.10 4.89 -7.79
C TRP A 4 7.61 5.09 -8.16
N LEU A 5 6.81 5.54 -7.20
CA LEU A 5 5.39 5.76 -7.43
C LEU A 5 5.17 6.90 -8.42
N GLU A 6 5.93 7.98 -8.29
CA GLU A 6 5.91 9.11 -9.23
C GLU A 6 6.36 8.69 -10.63
N GLN A 7 7.34 7.81 -10.71
CA GLN A 7 7.84 7.30 -11.99
C GLN A 7 6.79 6.45 -12.71
N LEU A 8 5.99 5.68 -11.96
CA LEU A 8 4.95 4.84 -12.55
C LEU A 8 3.68 5.59 -12.90
N PHE A 9 3.23 6.50 -12.06
CA PHE A 9 1.91 7.11 -12.16
C PHE A 9 1.93 8.62 -12.43
N GLY A 10 3.09 9.25 -12.35
CA GLY A 10 3.20 10.70 -12.37
C GLY A 10 2.98 11.30 -10.99
N ASP A 11 3.34 12.56 -10.84
CA ASP A 11 3.36 13.23 -9.54
C ASP A 11 1.97 13.31 -8.90
N THR A 12 0.97 13.76 -9.66
CA THR A 12 -0.37 13.97 -9.11
C THR A 12 -1.04 12.67 -8.71
N GLN A 13 -0.98 11.65 -9.58
CA GLN A 13 -1.57 10.35 -9.26
C GLN A 13 -0.87 9.69 -8.07
N ALA A 14 0.44 9.84 -7.97
CA ALA A 14 1.19 9.33 -6.82
C ALA A 14 0.71 9.99 -5.51
N ARG A 15 0.45 11.30 -5.54
CA ARG A 15 -0.07 12.03 -4.37
C ARG A 15 -1.48 11.56 -4.00
N VAL A 16 -2.33 11.32 -4.99
CA VAL A 16 -3.67 10.75 -4.77
C VAL A 16 -3.55 9.40 -4.07
N LEU A 17 -2.68 8.52 -4.57
CA LEU A 17 -2.50 7.19 -4.01
C LEU A 17 -1.99 7.24 -2.57
N ARG A 18 -1.06 8.14 -2.27
CA ARG A 18 -0.56 8.31 -0.90
C ARG A 18 -1.64 8.78 0.07
N LEU A 19 -2.52 9.67 -0.37
CA LEU A 19 -3.64 10.13 0.44
C LEU A 19 -4.63 9.00 0.69
N LEU A 20 -4.98 8.23 -0.35
CA LEU A 20 -5.91 7.11 -0.23
C LEU A 20 -5.35 5.97 0.60
N ARG A 21 -4.04 5.82 0.65
CA ARG A 21 -3.40 4.84 1.54
C ARG A 21 -3.69 5.15 3.01
N ARG A 22 -3.77 6.42 3.36
CA ARG A 22 -4.04 6.85 4.74
C ARG A 22 -5.49 6.63 5.15
N SER A 23 -6.42 6.98 4.26
CA SER A 23 -7.85 6.85 4.55
C SER A 23 -8.65 6.98 3.26
N ARG A 24 -9.89 6.49 3.30
CA ARG A 24 -10.85 6.68 2.23
C ARG A 24 -11.19 8.17 2.14
N GLN A 25 -11.30 8.69 0.93
CA GLN A 25 -11.56 10.10 0.72
C GLN A 25 -12.49 10.34 -0.48
N SER A 26 -13.24 11.42 -0.39
CA SER A 26 -14.07 11.89 -1.51
C SER A 26 -13.23 12.68 -2.51
N ILE A 27 -13.80 12.94 -3.68
CA ILE A 27 -13.16 13.79 -4.71
C ILE A 27 -12.85 15.17 -4.11
N THR A 28 -13.81 15.76 -3.41
CA THR A 28 -13.64 17.11 -2.83
C THR A 28 -12.53 17.12 -1.77
N GLU A 29 -12.46 16.10 -0.93
CA GLU A 29 -11.39 15.99 0.06
C GLU A 29 -10.01 15.89 -0.61
N LEU A 30 -9.90 15.06 -1.65
CA LEU A 30 -8.66 14.93 -2.41
C LEU A 30 -8.30 16.26 -3.10
N ALA A 31 -9.28 16.90 -3.71
CA ALA A 31 -9.06 18.18 -4.39
C ALA A 31 -8.55 19.25 -3.44
N THR A 32 -9.14 19.33 -2.26
CA THR A 32 -8.71 20.27 -1.22
C THR A 32 -7.28 19.98 -0.77
N ALA A 33 -6.97 18.72 -0.49
CA ALA A 33 -5.63 18.32 -0.04
C ALA A 33 -4.56 18.58 -1.09
N LEU A 34 -4.90 18.37 -2.36
CA LEU A 34 -3.95 18.52 -3.47
C LEU A 34 -3.94 19.92 -4.07
N LYS A 35 -4.88 20.78 -3.67
CA LYS A 35 -5.07 22.12 -4.23
C LYS A 35 -5.35 22.07 -5.74
N LEU A 36 -6.22 21.16 -6.10
CA LEU A 36 -6.67 20.95 -7.47
C LEU A 36 -8.19 21.12 -7.55
N THR A 37 -8.71 21.24 -8.78
CA THR A 37 -10.15 21.24 -9.00
C THR A 37 -10.71 19.82 -8.86
N ASP A 38 -12.00 19.74 -8.56
CA ASP A 38 -12.71 18.46 -8.50
C ASP A 38 -12.58 17.71 -9.84
N ASN A 39 -12.71 18.42 -10.96
CA ASN A 39 -12.61 17.81 -12.29
C ASN A 39 -11.23 17.21 -12.55
N ALA A 40 -10.16 17.90 -12.15
CA ALA A 40 -8.81 17.36 -12.29
C ALA A 40 -8.64 16.08 -11.50
N VAL A 41 -9.14 16.07 -10.25
CA VAL A 41 -9.07 14.87 -9.40
C VAL A 41 -9.92 13.74 -9.99
N ARG A 42 -11.14 14.04 -10.49
CA ARG A 42 -11.99 13.03 -11.13
C ARG A 42 -11.28 12.34 -12.28
N THR A 43 -10.55 13.11 -13.10
CA THR A 43 -9.80 12.55 -14.22
C THR A 43 -8.75 11.57 -13.73
N HIS A 44 -7.97 11.92 -12.72
CA HIS A 44 -6.93 11.04 -12.17
C HIS A 44 -7.53 9.81 -11.49
N VAL A 45 -8.60 9.98 -10.72
CA VAL A 45 -9.27 8.87 -10.05
C VAL A 45 -9.88 7.91 -11.08
N ALA A 46 -10.46 8.44 -12.17
CA ALA A 46 -11.03 7.59 -13.22
C ALA A 46 -9.97 6.71 -13.88
N VAL A 47 -8.79 7.26 -14.14
CA VAL A 47 -7.67 6.48 -14.69
C VAL A 47 -7.26 5.37 -13.72
N LEU A 48 -7.09 5.69 -12.44
CA LEU A 48 -6.68 4.72 -11.43
C LEU A 48 -7.73 3.64 -11.21
N ARG A 49 -9.02 3.99 -11.31
CA ARG A 49 -10.09 3.00 -11.23
C ARG A 49 -10.06 2.04 -12.42
N ARG A 50 -9.86 2.56 -13.61
CA ARG A 50 -9.77 1.75 -14.82
C ARG A 50 -8.60 0.76 -14.75
N GLU A 51 -7.50 1.17 -14.11
CA GLU A 51 -6.34 0.32 -13.91
C GLU A 51 -6.51 -0.67 -12.73
N GLY A 52 -7.60 -0.59 -12.00
CA GLY A 52 -7.86 -1.49 -10.90
C GLY A 52 -7.11 -1.16 -9.61
N ILE A 53 -6.61 0.06 -9.48
CA ILE A 53 -5.81 0.50 -8.33
C ILE A 53 -6.68 1.17 -7.27
N VAL A 54 -7.74 1.86 -7.70
CA VAL A 54 -8.68 2.59 -6.85
C VAL A 54 -10.09 2.07 -7.11
N GLU A 55 -10.92 2.07 -6.07
CA GLU A 55 -12.33 1.67 -6.17
C GLU A 55 -13.24 2.61 -5.39
N ASP A 56 -14.49 2.64 -5.79
CA ASP A 56 -15.56 3.30 -5.06
C ASP A 56 -15.93 2.41 -3.87
N VAL A 57 -15.78 2.92 -2.65
CA VAL A 57 -15.96 2.13 -1.43
C VAL A 57 -17.21 2.54 -0.64
N GLY A 58 -18.09 3.31 -1.26
CA GLY A 58 -19.36 3.67 -0.63
C GLY A 58 -19.57 5.17 -0.55
N THR A 59 -20.44 5.57 0.35
CA THR A 59 -20.90 6.94 0.48
C THR A 59 -20.63 7.46 1.87
N GLN A 60 -20.16 8.69 1.97
CA GLN A 60 -20.00 9.40 3.23
C GLN A 60 -21.33 10.05 3.58
N ARG A 61 -21.89 9.73 4.76
CA ARG A 61 -23.25 10.16 5.15
C ARG A 61 -23.32 11.50 5.87
N ASP A 62 -22.24 11.95 6.48
CA ASP A 62 -22.25 13.11 7.37
C ASP A 62 -21.70 14.36 6.69
N THR A 63 -22.17 14.67 5.48
CA THR A 63 -21.64 15.80 4.71
C THR A 63 -22.55 17.03 4.71
N GLY A 64 -23.69 16.97 5.41
CA GLY A 64 -24.62 18.11 5.46
C GLY A 64 -25.33 18.41 4.17
N GLY A 65 -25.18 17.60 3.12
CA GLY A 65 -25.79 17.79 1.80
C GLY A 65 -25.90 16.46 1.09
N LYS A 66 -25.67 16.45 -0.22
CA LYS A 66 -25.64 15.21 -0.99
C LYS A 66 -24.52 14.32 -0.46
N PRO A 67 -24.79 13.02 -0.23
CA PRO A 67 -23.74 12.11 0.19
C PRO A 67 -22.60 12.08 -0.84
N ALA A 68 -21.38 12.22 -0.39
CA ALA A 68 -20.21 12.17 -1.24
C ALA A 68 -19.74 10.72 -1.36
N ARG A 69 -19.35 10.32 -2.57
CA ARG A 69 -18.75 9.01 -2.79
C ARG A 69 -17.34 9.00 -2.24
N LEU A 70 -16.99 7.92 -1.58
CA LEU A 70 -15.65 7.69 -1.06
C LEU A 70 -14.88 6.76 -1.96
N TYR A 71 -13.61 7.03 -2.10
CA TYR A 71 -12.68 6.20 -2.87
C TYR A 71 -11.59 5.66 -1.96
N GLY A 72 -11.10 4.50 -2.29
CA GLY A 72 -10.04 3.85 -1.55
C GLY A 72 -9.19 3.00 -2.47
N LEU A 73 -8.09 2.48 -1.95
CA LEU A 73 -7.23 1.58 -2.70
C LEU A 73 -7.87 0.20 -2.76
N THR A 74 -7.76 -0.44 -3.92
CA THR A 74 -8.05 -1.86 -4.05
C THR A 74 -6.92 -2.65 -3.38
N ARG A 75 -7.08 -3.97 -3.28
CA ARG A 75 -5.99 -4.83 -2.83
C ARG A 75 -4.74 -4.65 -3.69
N ALA A 76 -4.91 -4.57 -5.01
CA ALA A 76 -3.79 -4.31 -5.92
C ALA A 76 -3.14 -2.96 -5.63
N GLY A 77 -3.93 -1.93 -5.33
CA GLY A 77 -3.41 -0.62 -4.95
C GLY A 77 -2.62 -0.67 -3.65
N GLU A 78 -3.12 -1.39 -2.66
CA GLU A 78 -2.41 -1.57 -1.38
C GLU A 78 -1.06 -2.26 -1.59
N GLU A 79 -1.01 -3.25 -2.47
CA GLU A 79 0.20 -4.01 -2.75
C GLU A 79 1.28 -3.20 -3.45
N LEU A 80 0.95 -2.05 -4.04
CA LEU A 80 1.94 -1.16 -4.64
C LEU A 80 2.87 -0.53 -3.59
N PHE A 81 2.41 -0.40 -2.35
CA PHE A 81 3.20 0.27 -1.33
C PHE A 81 4.12 -0.72 -0.64
N PRO A 82 5.43 -0.38 -0.55
CA PRO A 82 6.37 -1.22 0.17
C PRO A 82 5.96 -1.33 1.62
N LYS A 83 5.90 -2.53 2.12
CA LYS A 83 5.68 -2.75 3.54
C LYS A 83 7.04 -2.67 4.23
N ALA A 84 7.08 -2.06 5.41
CA ALA A 84 8.33 -1.83 6.14
C ALA A 84 8.84 -3.11 6.82
N TYR A 85 8.77 -4.25 6.11
CA TYR A 85 9.19 -5.53 6.67
C TYR A 85 10.70 -5.67 6.72
N ALA A 86 11.40 -5.20 5.68
CA ALA A 86 12.85 -5.35 5.62
C ALA A 86 13.57 -4.58 6.72
N PRO A 87 13.25 -3.30 7.01
CA PRO A 87 13.86 -2.61 8.13
C PRO A 87 13.54 -3.25 9.48
N VAL A 88 12.28 -3.67 9.70
CA VAL A 88 11.88 -4.31 10.95
C VAL A 88 12.59 -5.65 11.11
N LEU A 89 12.66 -6.46 10.05
CA LEU A 89 13.37 -7.72 10.07
C LEU A 89 14.85 -7.52 10.40
N GLY A 90 15.48 -6.49 9.81
CA GLY A 90 16.86 -6.14 10.12
C GLY A 90 17.06 -5.85 11.60
N MET A 91 16.15 -5.09 12.20
CA MET A 91 16.20 -4.79 13.63
C MET A 91 16.05 -6.04 14.50
N VAL A 92 15.17 -6.96 14.10
CA VAL A 92 14.99 -8.23 14.80
C VAL A 92 16.26 -9.08 14.73
N ILE A 93 16.86 -9.17 13.55
CA ILE A 93 18.10 -9.93 13.35
C ILE A 93 19.22 -9.34 14.20
N ASP A 94 19.39 -8.03 14.21
CA ASP A 94 20.40 -7.35 15.01
C ASP A 94 20.21 -7.66 16.50
N GLU A 95 18.97 -7.67 16.96
CA GLU A 95 18.66 -7.97 18.37
C GLU A 95 19.00 -9.43 18.72
N VAL A 96 18.71 -10.36 17.82
CA VAL A 96 19.07 -11.78 18.03
C VAL A 96 20.60 -11.93 18.10
N ILE A 97 21.33 -11.27 17.21
CA ILE A 97 22.80 -11.32 17.20
C ILE A 97 23.35 -10.76 18.52
N ARG A 98 22.79 -9.66 18.97
CA ARG A 98 23.21 -9.02 20.21
C ARG A 98 22.99 -9.90 21.43
N ARG A 99 21.85 -10.58 21.49
CA ARG A 99 21.47 -11.44 22.65
C ARG A 99 22.09 -12.82 22.60
N ASP A 100 22.04 -13.46 21.44
CA ASP A 100 22.30 -14.89 21.32
C ASP A 100 23.48 -15.22 20.40
N GLY A 101 24.07 -14.22 19.75
CA GLY A 101 25.20 -14.40 18.87
C GLY A 101 24.81 -14.69 17.41
N ARG A 102 25.78 -14.54 16.54
CA ARG A 102 25.59 -14.68 15.09
C ARG A 102 25.17 -16.08 14.67
N GLU A 103 25.74 -17.12 15.30
CA GLU A 103 25.43 -18.50 14.93
C GLU A 103 23.95 -18.82 15.13
N ARG A 104 23.39 -18.32 16.23
CA ARG A 104 21.96 -18.50 16.53
C ARG A 104 21.10 -17.81 15.49
N ALA A 105 21.47 -16.59 15.10
CA ALA A 105 20.75 -15.85 14.06
C ALA A 105 20.77 -16.59 12.73
N VAL A 106 21.91 -17.12 12.32
CA VAL A 106 22.04 -17.90 11.09
C VAL A 106 21.17 -19.15 11.15
N ALA A 107 21.16 -19.86 12.26
CA ALA A 107 20.34 -21.05 12.42
C ALA A 107 18.85 -20.74 12.31
N LEU A 108 18.40 -19.63 12.93
CA LEU A 108 17.02 -19.19 12.85
C LEU A 108 16.62 -18.84 11.41
N LEU A 109 17.47 -18.12 10.69
CA LEU A 109 17.19 -17.73 9.31
C LEU A 109 17.10 -18.94 8.39
N ARG A 110 17.97 -19.94 8.59
CA ARG A 110 17.91 -21.20 7.81
C ARG A 110 16.61 -21.94 8.08
N ALA A 111 16.20 -22.04 9.33
CA ALA A 111 14.95 -22.70 9.69
C ALA A 111 13.75 -22.00 9.06
N ILE A 112 13.73 -20.66 9.11
CA ILE A 112 12.68 -19.86 8.49
C ILE A 112 12.68 -20.04 6.96
N GLY A 113 13.85 -20.01 6.33
CA GLY A 113 13.99 -20.22 4.89
C GLY A 113 13.44 -21.56 4.45
N THR A 114 13.72 -22.61 5.21
CA THR A 114 13.19 -23.96 4.94
C THR A 114 11.67 -23.97 5.02
N ARG A 115 11.09 -23.31 6.02
CA ARG A 115 9.63 -23.23 6.17
C ARG A 115 8.98 -22.45 5.03
N ILE A 116 9.60 -21.37 4.61
CA ILE A 116 9.09 -20.55 3.48
C ILE A 116 9.11 -21.39 2.21
N ALA A 117 10.20 -22.10 1.92
CA ALA A 117 10.31 -22.94 0.75
C ALA A 117 9.23 -24.03 0.75
N GLY A 118 8.99 -24.66 1.91
CA GLY A 118 7.93 -25.66 2.06
C GLY A 118 6.55 -25.08 1.83
N ALA A 119 6.27 -23.89 2.38
CA ALA A 119 4.99 -23.23 2.20
C ALA A 119 4.76 -22.80 0.75
N ALA A 120 5.79 -22.29 0.07
CA ALA A 120 5.71 -21.91 -1.33
C ALA A 120 5.42 -23.12 -2.21
N LYS A 121 6.04 -24.28 -1.93
CA LYS A 121 5.80 -25.51 -2.65
C LYS A 121 4.35 -25.97 -2.47
N LYS A 122 3.82 -25.93 -1.26
CA LYS A 122 2.43 -26.27 -0.98
C LYS A 122 1.46 -25.31 -1.69
N GLY A 123 1.77 -24.03 -1.69
CA GLY A 123 0.98 -23.04 -2.40
C GLY A 123 0.89 -23.30 -3.90
N SER A 124 1.99 -23.72 -4.53
CA SER A 124 2.01 -24.10 -5.93
C SER A 124 1.15 -25.33 -6.21
N ASP A 125 1.15 -26.29 -5.30
CA ASP A 125 0.40 -27.53 -5.45
C ASP A 125 -1.12 -27.31 -5.32
N LEU A 126 -1.55 -26.20 -4.72
CA LEU A 126 -2.95 -25.87 -4.52
C LEU A 126 -3.60 -25.15 -5.71
N LYS A 127 -2.83 -24.81 -6.69
CA LYS A 127 -3.32 -24.21 -7.92
C LYS A 127 -3.47 -25.30 -9.00
#